data_2e231b2a70e80eeb0619019a5541e867
#
_entry.id   2e231b2a70e80eeb0619019a5541e867
#
_cell.length_a   1.000
_cell.length_b   1.000
_cell.length_c   1.000
_cell.angle_alpha   90.00
_cell.angle_beta   90.00
_cell.angle_gamma   90.00
#
_symmetry.space_group_name_H-M   'P 1'
#
loop_
_entity.id
_entity.type
_entity.pdbx_description
1 polymer ?
#
loop_
_entity_poly.entity_id
_entity_poly.type
_entity_poly.pdbx_seq_one_letter_code
_entity_poly.pdbx_strand_id
1 'polypeptide(L)'
;LVIGTIADNLGRGIEGVTSTVSETFFEPVIRLGVTGLSRAGKTVFITSLVANLLDRDRMAGLQAAQSGRIKAGFLQPQPDDTVARFEFESHLAALTGPTPYWPESTRHVSELRLSLRVQPSGLLSGLQGPRTVHLDIVDYPGEWLLDLGLLDQSYEQWAEAALAKAATREQAGEYLALIEGFDGAVKLDEAKAQELARSYTAYLKQAREDGFSDCTPGRFLLPGELEGSPALTFAPLPEGASPRGSLKREFARRFAAYKSQVVKPFFRTHFARLDRQVVLVDALGAINAGPRAVEDLRQTMEGILRAFRPGRNSFXSSILGKRVERILFAATKADHLHHSQHGKLAAIMEALVRDARDRADFAGAETRAMAIAALRATVEETREHEGAMVDMVRGTLLDSGKQAALHPGELPSDPKAILAPARAGQGAWLDGDFTAMRFAPAVIDLKPQEGPPHIRLDAAAEFLLGDRLR
;
A
#
# COMPACT_ATOMS: atom_id res chain seq x y z
N LEU A 1 18.02 50.65 -35.51
CA LEU A 1 16.64 50.23 -35.37
C LEU A 1 16.53 48.68 -35.13
N VAL A 2 17.50 47.88 -35.52
CA VAL A 2 17.49 46.43 -35.37
C VAL A 2 18.00 45.95 -33.98
N ILE A 3 18.86 46.75 -33.34
CA ILE A 3 19.47 46.38 -32.05
C ILE A 3 18.47 46.52 -30.88
N GLY A 4 17.55 47.49 -30.94
CA GLY A 4 16.53 47.69 -29.90
C GLY A 4 15.52 46.55 -29.82
N THR A 5 15.12 45.97 -30.96
CA THR A 5 14.10 44.91 -31.03
C THR A 5 14.61 43.59 -30.47
N ILE A 6 15.92 43.29 -30.60
CA ILE A 6 16.53 42.07 -30.07
C ILE A 6 16.64 42.14 -28.53
N ALA A 7 16.99 43.34 -28.01
CA ALA A 7 17.09 43.54 -26.56
C ALA A 7 15.73 43.43 -25.86
N ASP A 8 14.65 43.97 -26.47
CA ASP A 8 13.31 43.89 -25.90
C ASP A 8 12.74 42.47 -25.92
N ASN A 9 13.06 41.67 -26.94
CA ASN A 9 12.64 40.27 -27.02
C ASN A 9 13.44 39.40 -26.05
N LEU A 10 14.72 39.66 -25.85
CA LEU A 10 15.53 38.97 -24.84
C LEU A 10 15.06 39.28 -23.42
N GLY A 11 14.75 40.57 -23.15
CA GLY A 11 14.26 40.99 -21.84
C GLY A 11 12.95 40.30 -21.46
N ARG A 12 11.99 40.24 -22.39
CA ARG A 12 10.70 39.60 -22.18
C ARG A 12 10.82 38.08 -22.05
N GLY A 13 11.75 37.48 -22.79
CA GLY A 13 12.02 36.04 -22.68
C GLY A 13 12.63 35.67 -21.31
N ILE A 14 13.54 36.50 -20.82
CA ILE A 14 14.21 36.28 -19.53
C ILE A 14 13.23 36.51 -18.37
N GLU A 15 12.35 37.53 -18.45
CA GLU A 15 11.34 37.77 -17.41
C GLU A 15 10.32 36.62 -17.33
N GLY A 16 9.88 36.11 -18.45
CA GLY A 16 8.97 34.96 -18.48
C GLY A 16 9.61 33.66 -17.91
N VAL A 17 10.88 33.42 -18.28
CA VAL A 17 11.61 32.24 -17.80
C VAL A 17 11.95 32.38 -16.30
N THR A 18 12.38 33.58 -15.86
CA THR A 18 12.71 33.80 -14.45
C THR A 18 11.48 33.73 -13.54
N SER A 19 10.32 34.26 -13.98
CA SER A 19 9.09 34.15 -13.16
C SER A 19 8.62 32.71 -13.04
N THR A 20 8.62 31.96 -14.15
CA THR A 20 8.21 30.53 -14.14
C THR A 20 9.18 29.70 -13.32
N VAL A 21 10.49 29.94 -13.47
CA VAL A 21 11.52 29.20 -12.71
C VAL A 21 11.45 29.57 -11.22
N SER A 22 11.24 30.86 -10.88
CA SER A 22 11.16 31.27 -9.47
C SER A 22 9.88 30.75 -8.79
N GLU A 23 8.75 30.73 -9.47
CA GLU A 23 7.51 30.17 -8.91
C GLU A 23 7.64 28.67 -8.67
N THR A 24 8.25 27.93 -9.60
CA THR A 24 8.47 26.50 -9.47
C THR A 24 9.40 26.15 -8.30
N PHE A 25 10.37 27.03 -7.99
CA PHE A 25 11.33 26.78 -6.90
C PHE A 25 10.74 26.97 -5.49
N PHE A 26 9.62 27.66 -5.36
CA PHE A 26 9.03 28.00 -4.06
C PHE A 26 7.73 27.26 -3.73
N GLU A 27 7.19 26.47 -4.65
CA GLU A 27 5.99 25.68 -4.38
C GLU A 27 6.35 24.33 -3.74
N PRO A 28 5.99 24.10 -2.48
CA PRO A 28 6.34 22.85 -1.82
C PRO A 28 5.61 21.65 -2.43
N VAL A 29 6.34 20.55 -2.57
CA VAL A 29 5.83 19.28 -3.08
C VAL A 29 5.91 18.24 -1.98
N ILE A 30 4.81 17.53 -1.73
CA ILE A 30 4.72 16.38 -0.84
C ILE A 30 4.59 15.14 -1.73
N ARG A 31 5.54 14.21 -1.66
CA ARG A 31 5.45 12.96 -2.41
C ARG A 31 4.95 11.86 -1.46
N LEU A 32 3.72 11.42 -1.72
CA LEU A 32 3.02 10.43 -0.90
C LEU A 32 2.99 9.09 -1.64
N GLY A 33 3.71 8.10 -1.12
CA GLY A 33 3.59 6.74 -1.58
C GLY A 33 2.36 6.07 -0.97
N VAL A 34 1.56 5.42 -1.78
CA VAL A 34 0.43 4.64 -1.32
C VAL A 34 0.63 3.20 -1.76
N THR A 35 0.72 2.30 -0.79
CA THR A 35 0.79 0.88 -1.06
C THR A 35 -0.27 0.17 -0.23
N GLY A 36 -0.67 -1.00 -0.67
CA GLY A 36 -1.62 -1.82 0.06
C GLY A 36 -1.21 -3.27 -0.03
N LEU A 37 -1.19 -3.92 1.11
CA LEU A 37 -1.08 -5.37 1.16
C LEU A 37 -2.38 -5.96 0.58
N SER A 38 -2.35 -7.21 0.20
CA SER A 38 -3.44 -7.86 -0.54
C SER A 38 -4.85 -7.40 -0.14
N ARG A 39 -5.64 -6.96 -1.11
CA ARG A 39 -7.06 -6.56 -0.96
C ARG A 39 -7.32 -5.38 0.00
N ALA A 40 -6.30 -4.60 0.34
CA ALA A 40 -6.42 -3.51 1.32
C ALA A 40 -7.11 -2.24 0.79
N GLY A 41 -7.58 -2.21 -0.47
CA GLY A 41 -8.38 -1.10 -0.98
C GLY A 41 -7.59 0.13 -1.40
N LYS A 42 -6.41 -0.05 -1.98
CA LYS A 42 -5.50 1.04 -2.38
C LYS A 42 -6.16 2.05 -3.34
N THR A 43 -6.79 1.55 -4.42
CA THR A 43 -7.48 2.40 -5.40
C THR A 43 -8.58 3.22 -4.73
N VAL A 44 -9.35 2.59 -3.84
CA VAL A 44 -10.42 3.25 -3.08
C VAL A 44 -9.85 4.35 -2.18
N PHE A 45 -8.71 4.07 -1.50
CA PHE A 45 -8.06 5.04 -0.62
C PHE A 45 -7.62 6.29 -1.40
N ILE A 46 -6.92 6.10 -2.52
CA ILE A 46 -6.42 7.23 -3.32
C ILE A 46 -7.60 8.04 -3.87
N THR A 47 -8.60 7.37 -4.46
CA THR A 47 -9.76 8.04 -5.03
C THR A 47 -10.52 8.84 -3.97
N SER A 48 -10.79 8.23 -2.82
CA SER A 48 -11.53 8.90 -1.73
C SER A 48 -10.73 10.04 -1.11
N LEU A 49 -9.42 9.88 -0.95
CA LEU A 49 -8.56 10.94 -0.41
C LEU A 49 -8.58 12.16 -1.34
N VAL A 50 -8.37 11.94 -2.64
CA VAL A 50 -8.34 13.03 -3.62
C VAL A 50 -9.73 13.69 -3.70
N ALA A 51 -10.82 12.92 -3.78
CA ALA A 51 -12.18 13.46 -3.83
C ALA A 51 -12.48 14.31 -2.59
N ASN A 52 -12.07 13.83 -1.39
CA ASN A 52 -12.29 14.56 -0.13
C ASN A 52 -11.34 15.75 0.06
N LEU A 53 -10.23 15.83 -0.68
CA LEU A 53 -9.38 17.04 -0.68
C LEU A 53 -9.87 18.07 -1.71
N LEU A 54 -10.60 17.64 -2.75
CA LEU A 54 -11.27 18.53 -3.70
C LEU A 54 -12.55 19.11 -3.07
N ASP A 55 -13.40 18.27 -2.47
CA ASP A 55 -14.67 18.62 -1.84
C ASP A 55 -14.59 18.28 -0.34
N ARG A 56 -14.34 19.29 0.51
CA ARG A 56 -13.74 19.12 1.83
C ARG A 56 -14.70 19.12 3.03
N ASP A 57 -16.03 19.11 2.80
CA ASP A 57 -17.00 19.22 3.90
C ASP A 57 -16.89 18.06 4.91
N ARG A 58 -16.36 16.90 4.47
CA ARG A 58 -16.16 15.75 5.37
C ARG A 58 -14.75 15.67 5.98
N MET A 59 -13.90 16.69 5.76
CA MET A 59 -12.51 16.67 6.21
C MET A 59 -12.28 17.46 7.51
N ALA A 60 -13.20 17.35 8.48
CA ALA A 60 -13.13 18.10 9.74
C ALA A 60 -11.89 17.77 10.58
N GLY A 61 -11.35 16.55 10.47
CA GLY A 61 -10.12 16.16 11.17
C GLY A 61 -8.84 16.70 10.54
N LEU A 62 -8.92 17.26 9.33
CA LEU A 62 -7.79 17.94 8.67
C LEU A 62 -7.84 19.43 9.04
N GLN A 63 -6.94 19.86 9.89
CA GLN A 63 -6.95 21.20 10.48
C GLN A 63 -7.01 22.33 9.44
N ALA A 64 -6.25 22.18 8.34
CA ALA A 64 -6.23 23.18 7.28
C ALA A 64 -7.57 23.28 6.53
N ALA A 65 -8.31 22.16 6.42
CA ALA A 65 -9.66 22.15 5.84
C ALA A 65 -10.69 22.72 6.82
N GLN A 66 -10.66 22.24 8.07
CA GLN A 66 -11.56 22.69 9.14
C GLN A 66 -11.51 24.21 9.35
N SER A 67 -10.31 24.79 9.30
CA SER A 67 -10.11 26.23 9.48
C SER A 67 -10.33 27.05 8.20
N GLY A 68 -10.77 26.42 7.09
CA GLY A 68 -11.02 27.11 5.82
C GLY A 68 -9.77 27.65 5.15
N ARG A 69 -8.57 27.17 5.52
CA ARG A 69 -7.32 27.64 4.93
C ARG A 69 -7.04 27.04 3.55
N ILE A 70 -7.62 25.88 3.22
CA ILE A 70 -7.53 25.33 1.87
C ILE A 70 -8.58 26.06 1.01
N LYS A 71 -8.11 27.02 0.19
CA LYS A 71 -8.98 27.89 -0.61
C LYS A 71 -9.47 27.21 -1.89
N ALA A 72 -8.66 26.31 -2.47
CA ALA A 72 -9.00 25.59 -3.70
C ALA A 72 -8.19 24.29 -3.77
N GLY A 73 -8.75 23.30 -4.45
CA GLY A 73 -8.06 22.07 -4.82
C GLY A 73 -8.32 21.80 -6.30
N PHE A 74 -7.30 21.34 -7.03
CA PHE A 74 -7.44 21.04 -8.45
C PHE A 74 -6.37 20.05 -8.90
N LEU A 75 -6.72 19.23 -9.87
CA LEU A 75 -5.79 18.28 -10.47
C LEU A 75 -4.89 18.96 -11.49
N GLN A 76 -3.65 18.54 -11.56
CA GLN A 76 -2.67 18.99 -12.53
C GLN A 76 -1.97 17.80 -13.20
N PRO A 77 -1.34 18.00 -14.35
CA PRO A 77 -0.47 16.96 -14.91
C PRO A 77 0.62 16.56 -13.90
N GLN A 78 0.86 15.27 -13.80
CA GLN A 78 1.93 14.76 -12.93
C GLN A 78 3.31 15.15 -13.49
N PRO A 79 4.36 15.17 -12.65
CA PRO A 79 5.67 15.60 -13.10
C PRO A 79 6.43 14.60 -13.96
N ASP A 80 6.05 13.32 -13.93
CA ASP A 80 6.73 12.24 -14.66
C ASP A 80 5.86 11.73 -15.81
N ASP A 81 6.17 12.17 -17.03
CA ASP A 81 5.44 11.79 -18.24
C ASP A 81 5.66 10.31 -18.64
N THR A 82 6.61 9.61 -17.98
CA THR A 82 6.88 8.20 -18.29
C THR A 82 6.11 7.23 -17.41
N VAL A 83 5.40 7.76 -16.38
CA VAL A 83 4.58 6.96 -15.46
C VAL A 83 3.10 7.13 -15.84
N ALA A 84 2.34 6.06 -15.82
CA ALA A 84 0.90 6.10 -16.10
C ALA A 84 0.19 7.06 -15.13
N ARG A 85 -0.79 7.81 -15.63
CA ARG A 85 -1.63 8.65 -14.77
C ARG A 85 -2.65 7.76 -14.04
N PHE A 86 -2.83 7.99 -12.74
CA PHE A 86 -3.88 7.33 -11.97
C PHE A 86 -5.25 7.77 -12.49
N GLU A 87 -6.11 6.80 -12.79
CA GLU A 87 -7.42 6.99 -13.45
C GLU A 87 -8.49 7.50 -12.47
N PHE A 88 -8.22 8.63 -11.82
CA PHE A 88 -9.04 9.19 -10.74
C PHE A 88 -10.51 9.33 -11.14
N GLU A 89 -10.77 9.95 -12.28
CA GLU A 89 -12.15 10.25 -12.72
C GLU A 89 -12.95 8.97 -12.97
N SER A 90 -12.31 7.98 -13.58
CA SER A 90 -12.91 6.68 -13.84
C SER A 90 -13.21 5.92 -12.53
N HIS A 91 -12.24 5.94 -11.60
CA HIS A 91 -12.42 5.27 -10.31
C HIS A 91 -13.48 5.98 -9.45
N LEU A 92 -13.51 7.31 -9.47
CA LEU A 92 -14.55 8.05 -8.74
C LEU A 92 -15.95 7.74 -9.29
N ALA A 93 -16.10 7.70 -10.62
CA ALA A 93 -17.36 7.32 -11.26
C ALA A 93 -17.78 5.89 -10.89
N ALA A 94 -16.80 4.95 -10.83
CA ALA A 94 -17.08 3.58 -10.41
C ALA A 94 -17.60 3.50 -8.98
N LEU A 95 -17.05 4.33 -8.08
CA LEU A 95 -17.39 4.29 -6.65
C LEU A 95 -18.65 5.06 -6.29
N THR A 96 -18.99 6.12 -7.05
CA THR A 96 -20.07 7.06 -6.69
C THR A 96 -21.19 7.13 -7.72
N GLY A 97 -21.13 6.34 -8.78
CA GLY A 97 -22.15 6.28 -9.81
C GLY A 97 -23.45 5.62 -9.32
N PRO A 98 -24.47 5.59 -10.16
CA PRO A 98 -25.77 5.02 -9.76
C PRO A 98 -25.75 3.51 -9.54
N THR A 99 -24.79 2.81 -10.09
CA THR A 99 -24.56 1.37 -9.87
C THR A 99 -23.09 1.18 -9.46
N PRO A 100 -22.74 1.51 -8.20
CA PRO A 100 -21.34 1.54 -7.81
C PRO A 100 -20.74 0.13 -7.73
N TYR A 101 -19.43 0.06 -8.03
CA TYR A 101 -18.65 -1.18 -7.96
C TYR A 101 -17.22 -0.89 -7.55
N TRP A 102 -16.54 -1.91 -7.00
CA TRP A 102 -15.13 -1.77 -6.62
C TRP A 102 -14.25 -1.78 -7.88
N PRO A 103 -13.40 -0.76 -8.09
CA PRO A 103 -12.47 -0.76 -9.22
C PRO A 103 -11.48 -1.92 -9.15
N GLU A 104 -11.00 -2.34 -10.31
CA GLU A 104 -9.94 -3.36 -10.36
C GLU A 104 -8.65 -2.84 -9.71
N SER A 105 -7.85 -3.78 -9.21
CA SER A 105 -6.57 -3.46 -8.58
C SER A 105 -5.56 -2.97 -9.62
N THR A 106 -4.81 -1.94 -9.28
CA THR A 106 -3.72 -1.42 -10.09
C THR A 106 -2.63 -2.48 -10.27
N ARG A 107 -2.16 -2.67 -11.50
CA ARG A 107 -1.16 -3.68 -11.86
C ARG A 107 0.22 -3.09 -12.15
N HIS A 108 0.34 -1.77 -12.14
CA HIS A 108 1.57 -1.04 -12.45
C HIS A 108 1.63 0.24 -11.60
N VAL A 109 2.77 0.92 -11.64
CA VAL A 109 2.92 2.21 -10.95
C VAL A 109 2.09 3.26 -11.69
N SER A 110 1.41 4.10 -10.94
CA SER A 110 0.75 5.29 -11.49
C SER A 110 0.93 6.48 -10.57
N GLU A 111 0.78 7.67 -11.12
CA GLU A 111 0.96 8.93 -10.41
C GLU A 111 -0.23 9.87 -10.61
N LEU A 112 -0.47 10.73 -9.61
CA LEU A 112 -1.48 11.79 -9.72
C LEU A 112 -0.99 13.02 -8.95
N ARG A 113 -1.04 14.20 -9.57
CA ARG A 113 -0.76 15.47 -8.89
C ARG A 113 -2.06 16.18 -8.53
N LEU A 114 -2.26 16.42 -7.23
CA LEU A 114 -3.29 17.30 -6.68
C LEU A 114 -2.61 18.55 -6.15
N SER A 115 -3.11 19.73 -6.52
CA SER A 115 -2.60 21.01 -6.04
C SER A 115 -3.61 21.67 -5.13
N LEU A 116 -3.16 22.14 -3.98
CA LEU A 116 -3.99 22.80 -2.97
C LEU A 116 -3.50 24.24 -2.78
N ARG A 117 -4.40 25.21 -2.91
CA ARG A 117 -4.11 26.60 -2.56
C ARG A 117 -4.39 26.79 -1.08
N VAL A 118 -3.35 27.03 -0.31
CA VAL A 118 -3.43 27.04 1.16
C VAL A 118 -3.01 28.41 1.69
N GLN A 119 -3.87 29.01 2.52
CA GLN A 119 -3.54 30.22 3.27
C GLN A 119 -2.59 29.84 4.41
N PRO A 120 -1.37 30.41 4.48
CA PRO A 120 -0.46 30.11 5.58
C PRO A 120 -1.08 30.41 6.95
N SER A 121 -0.61 29.73 7.98
CA SER A 121 -0.98 30.00 9.38
C SER A 121 0.12 30.84 10.04
N GLY A 122 -0.21 31.57 11.11
CA GLY A 122 0.73 32.34 11.90
C GLY A 122 0.43 33.82 11.92
N LEU A 123 1.22 34.58 12.68
CA LEU A 123 0.98 35.99 12.98
C LEU A 123 1.05 36.89 11.74
N LEU A 124 1.84 36.50 10.73
CA LEU A 124 2.00 37.27 9.50
C LEU A 124 1.16 36.73 8.32
N SER A 125 0.29 35.76 8.59
CA SER A 125 -0.50 35.08 7.56
C SER A 125 -1.43 36.03 6.78
N GLY A 126 -1.88 37.10 7.42
CA GLY A 126 -2.72 38.12 6.76
C GLY A 126 -2.00 38.95 5.72
N LEU A 127 -0.66 38.97 5.75
CA LEU A 127 0.18 39.72 4.81
C LEU A 127 0.65 38.86 3.63
N GLN A 128 0.50 37.52 3.74
CA GLN A 128 0.93 36.58 2.73
C GLN A 128 -0.30 35.99 2.02
N GLY A 129 -0.26 35.98 0.69
CA GLY A 129 -1.31 35.35 -0.10
C GLY A 129 -1.28 33.83 0.01
N PRO A 130 -2.32 33.15 -0.46
CA PRO A 130 -2.32 31.70 -0.52
C PRO A 130 -1.16 31.17 -1.37
N ARG A 131 -0.48 30.14 -0.88
CA ARG A 131 0.57 29.42 -1.64
C ARG A 131 0.01 28.11 -2.19
N THR A 132 0.59 27.63 -3.27
CA THR A 132 0.25 26.33 -3.82
C THR A 132 1.12 25.26 -3.16
N VAL A 133 0.49 24.17 -2.70
CA VAL A 133 1.18 22.97 -2.21
C VAL A 133 0.78 21.82 -3.14
N HIS A 134 1.76 21.19 -3.74
CA HIS A 134 1.51 20.02 -4.61
C HIS A 134 1.57 18.73 -3.79
N LEU A 135 0.61 17.86 -4.00
CA LEU A 135 0.59 16.50 -3.47
C LEU A 135 0.73 15.55 -4.67
N ASP A 136 1.91 14.93 -4.77
CA ASP A 136 2.18 13.89 -5.78
C ASP A 136 1.93 12.53 -5.13
N ILE A 137 0.85 11.87 -5.54
CA ILE A 137 0.48 10.56 -5.04
C ILE A 137 1.06 9.51 -5.99
N VAL A 138 1.90 8.63 -5.45
CA VAL A 138 2.52 7.54 -6.21
C VAL A 138 1.86 6.23 -5.76
N ASP A 139 1.09 5.64 -6.66
CA ASP A 139 0.40 4.37 -6.48
C ASP A 139 1.29 3.24 -6.97
N TYR A 140 1.60 2.28 -6.12
CA TYR A 140 2.40 1.12 -6.52
C TYR A 140 1.96 -0.16 -5.80
N PRO A 141 2.11 -1.33 -6.46
CA PRO A 141 1.72 -2.58 -5.82
C PRO A 141 2.53 -2.86 -4.55
N GLY A 142 1.85 -3.25 -3.49
CA GLY A 142 2.49 -3.58 -2.22
C GLY A 142 3.44 -4.75 -2.33
N GLU A 143 3.13 -5.67 -3.21
CA GLU A 143 3.96 -6.83 -3.51
C GLU A 143 5.36 -6.42 -3.98
N TRP A 144 5.46 -5.30 -4.72
CA TRP A 144 6.76 -4.80 -5.20
C TRP A 144 7.58 -4.17 -4.08
N LEU A 145 6.92 -3.63 -3.06
CA LEU A 145 7.61 -3.07 -1.89
C LEU A 145 8.36 -4.18 -1.13
N LEU A 146 7.75 -5.35 -1.01
CA LEU A 146 8.36 -6.48 -0.31
C LEU A 146 9.63 -6.99 -1.01
N ASP A 147 9.72 -6.81 -2.33
CA ASP A 147 10.91 -7.20 -3.10
C ASP A 147 12.17 -6.43 -2.68
N LEU A 148 12.01 -5.26 -2.03
CA LEU A 148 13.15 -4.51 -1.51
C LEU A 148 13.97 -5.34 -0.51
N GLY A 149 13.33 -6.23 0.24
CA GLY A 149 14.00 -7.15 1.16
C GLY A 149 14.90 -8.17 0.46
N LEU A 150 14.71 -8.40 -0.84
CA LEU A 150 15.53 -9.33 -1.60
C LEU A 150 16.91 -8.75 -1.94
N LEU A 151 17.07 -7.42 -1.94
CA LEU A 151 18.29 -6.75 -2.37
C LEU A 151 19.53 -7.21 -1.57
N ASP A 152 19.36 -7.49 -0.28
CA ASP A 152 20.43 -7.86 0.63
C ASP A 152 20.62 -9.39 0.78
N GLN A 153 19.89 -10.20 -0.02
CA GLN A 153 19.93 -11.66 0.07
C GLN A 153 20.66 -12.28 -1.13
N SER A 154 21.37 -13.39 -0.89
CA SER A 154 21.82 -14.25 -1.97
C SER A 154 20.65 -15.13 -2.44
N TYR A 155 20.82 -15.80 -3.57
CA TYR A 155 19.80 -16.75 -4.06
C TYR A 155 19.59 -17.88 -3.03
N GLU A 156 20.68 -18.38 -2.46
CA GLU A 156 20.64 -19.47 -1.48
C GLU A 156 19.85 -19.07 -0.23
N GLN A 157 20.15 -17.88 0.31
CA GLN A 157 19.44 -17.35 1.49
C GLN A 157 17.95 -17.16 1.21
N TRP A 158 17.64 -16.58 0.05
CA TRP A 158 16.24 -16.41 -0.37
C TRP A 158 15.54 -17.76 -0.56
N ALA A 159 16.19 -18.70 -1.25
CA ALA A 159 15.59 -20.00 -1.56
C ALA A 159 15.30 -20.79 -0.27
N GLU A 160 16.25 -20.79 0.67
CA GLU A 160 16.10 -21.43 1.98
C GLU A 160 14.86 -20.84 2.72
N ALA A 161 14.80 -19.52 2.83
CA ALA A 161 13.70 -18.83 3.52
C ALA A 161 12.37 -19.07 2.81
N ALA A 162 12.34 -19.01 1.48
CA ALA A 162 11.14 -19.24 0.68
C ALA A 162 10.61 -20.67 0.84
N LEU A 163 11.49 -21.66 0.84
CA LEU A 163 11.10 -23.06 1.03
C LEU A 163 10.65 -23.34 2.46
N ALA A 164 11.31 -22.75 3.47
CA ALA A 164 10.88 -22.87 4.86
C ALA A 164 9.46 -22.29 5.03
N LYS A 165 9.17 -21.15 4.40
CA LYS A 165 7.83 -20.55 4.40
C LYS A 165 6.82 -21.44 3.65
N ALA A 166 7.18 -21.94 2.48
CA ALA A 166 6.33 -22.81 1.67
C ALA A 166 5.92 -24.08 2.47
N ALA A 167 6.84 -24.64 3.25
CA ALA A 167 6.57 -25.82 4.06
C ALA A 167 5.47 -25.61 5.12
N THR A 168 5.16 -24.36 5.48
CA THR A 168 4.10 -24.05 6.44
C THR A 168 2.74 -23.73 5.78
N ARG A 169 2.68 -23.75 4.42
CA ARG A 169 1.50 -23.33 3.66
C ARG A 169 0.96 -24.48 2.79
N GLU A 170 -0.30 -24.83 2.98
CA GLU A 170 -0.96 -25.90 2.21
C GLU A 170 -0.93 -25.61 0.70
N GLN A 171 -1.01 -24.35 0.31
CA GLN A 171 -0.99 -23.89 -1.08
C GLN A 171 0.28 -24.29 -1.84
N ALA A 172 1.37 -24.59 -1.12
CA ALA A 172 2.66 -24.93 -1.71
C ALA A 172 2.80 -26.43 -2.07
N GLY A 173 1.79 -27.25 -1.74
CA GLY A 173 1.89 -28.72 -1.85
C GLY A 173 2.34 -29.20 -3.24
N GLU A 174 1.75 -28.66 -4.31
CA GLU A 174 2.13 -29.04 -5.69
C GLU A 174 3.56 -28.65 -6.02
N TYR A 175 3.98 -27.44 -5.61
CA TYR A 175 5.33 -26.97 -5.86
C TYR A 175 6.35 -27.82 -5.08
N LEU A 176 6.08 -28.08 -3.79
CA LEU A 176 6.98 -28.87 -2.94
C LEU A 176 7.12 -30.29 -3.47
N ALA A 177 6.02 -30.91 -3.93
CA ALA A 177 6.06 -32.25 -4.57
C ALA A 177 6.91 -32.24 -5.84
N LEU A 178 6.85 -31.16 -6.62
CA LEU A 178 7.61 -31.04 -7.88
C LEU A 178 9.12 -30.95 -7.63
N ILE A 179 9.54 -30.40 -6.50
CA ILE A 179 10.96 -30.25 -6.17
C ILE A 179 11.45 -31.29 -5.16
N GLU A 180 10.60 -32.19 -4.70
CA GLU A 180 11.00 -33.27 -3.78
C GLU A 180 12.05 -34.17 -4.48
N GLY A 181 13.24 -34.25 -3.88
CA GLY A 181 14.36 -35.02 -4.45
C GLY A 181 14.95 -34.40 -5.72
N PHE A 182 14.53 -33.20 -6.11
CA PHE A 182 15.04 -32.57 -7.34
C PHE A 182 16.49 -32.12 -7.18
N ASP A 183 17.34 -32.54 -8.09
CA ASP A 183 18.75 -32.13 -8.10
C ASP A 183 18.94 -30.89 -8.97
N GLY A 184 19.17 -29.75 -8.33
CA GLY A 184 19.44 -28.48 -9.02
C GLY A 184 20.74 -28.45 -9.82
N ALA A 185 21.63 -29.45 -9.63
CA ALA A 185 22.88 -29.58 -10.39
C ALA A 185 22.68 -30.06 -11.83
N VAL A 186 21.45 -30.52 -12.19
CA VAL A 186 21.15 -30.94 -13.55
C VAL A 186 21.43 -29.81 -14.56
N LYS A 187 21.77 -30.19 -15.77
CA LYS A 187 21.99 -29.23 -16.87
C LYS A 187 20.76 -28.37 -17.08
N LEU A 188 20.95 -27.10 -17.37
CA LEU A 188 19.88 -26.15 -17.67
C LEU A 188 18.99 -26.67 -18.79
N ASP A 189 17.71 -26.75 -18.52
CA ASP A 189 16.63 -27.00 -19.47
C ASP A 189 15.60 -25.88 -19.28
N GLU A 190 15.40 -25.08 -20.31
CA GLU A 190 14.52 -23.91 -20.25
C GLU A 190 13.05 -24.32 -20.01
N ALA A 191 12.60 -25.44 -20.59
CA ALA A 191 11.25 -25.92 -20.37
C ALA A 191 11.03 -26.29 -18.90
N LYS A 192 12.03 -26.93 -18.28
CA LYS A 192 11.98 -27.28 -16.83
C LYS A 192 12.06 -26.03 -15.98
N ALA A 193 12.88 -25.04 -16.35
CA ALA A 193 12.97 -23.75 -15.65
C ALA A 193 11.60 -23.04 -15.63
N GLN A 194 10.93 -23.02 -16.78
CA GLN A 194 9.60 -22.40 -16.90
C GLN A 194 8.55 -23.17 -16.10
N GLU A 195 8.58 -24.50 -16.12
CA GLU A 195 7.68 -25.35 -15.32
C GLU A 195 7.78 -25.00 -13.82
N LEU A 196 9.01 -24.99 -13.30
CA LEU A 196 9.27 -24.69 -11.88
C LEU A 196 8.81 -23.26 -11.52
N ALA A 197 9.12 -22.28 -12.38
CA ALA A 197 8.72 -20.90 -12.15
C ALA A 197 7.20 -20.74 -12.18
N ARG A 198 6.50 -21.40 -13.11
CA ARG A 198 5.03 -21.36 -13.18
C ARG A 198 4.39 -22.01 -11.96
N SER A 199 4.90 -23.15 -11.53
CA SER A 199 4.36 -23.85 -10.34
C SER A 199 4.56 -23.01 -9.08
N TYR A 200 5.75 -22.42 -8.92
CA TYR A 200 6.02 -21.53 -7.79
C TYR A 200 5.11 -20.29 -7.82
N THR A 201 4.92 -19.69 -9.00
CA THR A 201 4.03 -18.54 -9.18
C THR A 201 2.58 -18.91 -8.85
N ALA A 202 2.12 -20.09 -9.25
CA ALA A 202 0.76 -20.57 -8.95
C ALA A 202 0.56 -20.68 -7.43
N TYR A 203 1.55 -21.24 -6.73
CA TYR A 203 1.51 -21.29 -5.27
C TYR A 203 1.40 -19.89 -4.65
N LEU A 204 2.23 -18.93 -5.11
CA LEU A 204 2.18 -17.56 -4.58
C LEU A 204 0.82 -16.90 -4.83
N LYS A 205 0.21 -17.12 -6.00
CA LYS A 205 -1.12 -16.59 -6.33
C LYS A 205 -2.18 -17.17 -5.38
N GLN A 206 -2.17 -18.49 -5.18
CA GLN A 206 -3.13 -19.13 -4.28
C GLN A 206 -2.94 -18.65 -2.83
N ALA A 207 -1.71 -18.57 -2.36
CA ALA A 207 -1.41 -18.07 -1.01
C ALA A 207 -1.95 -16.64 -0.82
N ARG A 208 -1.76 -15.78 -1.83
CA ARG A 208 -2.28 -14.41 -1.79
C ARG A 208 -3.81 -14.39 -1.74
N GLU A 209 -4.46 -15.25 -2.51
CA GLU A 209 -5.93 -15.36 -2.52
C GLU A 209 -6.46 -15.82 -1.15
N ASP A 210 -5.72 -16.67 -0.47
CA ASP A 210 -6.07 -17.19 0.84
C ASP A 210 -5.66 -16.25 2.01
N GLY A 211 -5.14 -15.05 1.68
CA GLY A 211 -4.94 -13.99 2.66
C GLY A 211 -3.52 -13.79 3.16
N PHE A 212 -2.54 -14.55 2.64
CA PHE A 212 -1.15 -14.33 3.01
C PHE A 212 -0.63 -13.05 2.35
N SER A 213 0.13 -12.27 3.10
CA SER A 213 0.65 -10.97 2.68
C SER A 213 2.01 -11.07 1.99
N ASP A 214 2.89 -11.94 2.49
CA ASP A 214 4.21 -12.14 1.92
C ASP A 214 4.18 -13.23 0.85
N CYS A 215 4.12 -12.79 -0.41
CA CYS A 215 4.14 -13.65 -1.59
C CYS A 215 5.21 -13.15 -2.56
N THR A 216 6.44 -13.03 -2.07
CA THR A 216 7.59 -12.57 -2.86
C THR A 216 8.18 -13.70 -3.72
N PRO A 217 8.71 -13.40 -4.92
CA PRO A 217 8.84 -12.07 -5.56
C PRO A 217 7.52 -11.51 -6.08
N GLY A 218 7.27 -10.25 -5.80
CA GLY A 218 6.01 -9.58 -6.13
C GLY A 218 5.73 -9.47 -7.62
N ARG A 219 6.78 -9.35 -8.44
CA ARG A 219 6.64 -9.32 -9.90
C ARG A 219 6.16 -10.65 -10.49
N PHE A 220 6.26 -11.76 -9.76
CA PHE A 220 5.67 -13.04 -10.19
C PHE A 220 4.14 -12.96 -10.19
N LEU A 221 3.59 -12.21 -9.23
CA LEU A 221 2.14 -11.98 -9.12
C LEU A 221 1.64 -10.92 -10.10
N LEU A 222 2.44 -9.86 -10.26
CA LEU A 222 2.09 -8.67 -11.05
C LEU A 222 3.27 -8.34 -11.97
N PRO A 223 3.49 -9.14 -13.02
CA PRO A 223 4.69 -8.98 -13.88
C PRO A 223 4.72 -7.69 -14.68
N GLY A 224 3.55 -7.14 -15.04
CA GLY A 224 3.49 -5.98 -15.91
C GLY A 224 4.16 -6.27 -17.24
N GLU A 225 5.02 -5.35 -17.69
CA GLU A 225 5.75 -5.47 -18.96
C GLU A 225 6.80 -6.59 -18.99
N LEU A 226 7.08 -7.21 -17.82
CA LEU A 226 8.09 -8.27 -17.71
C LEU A 226 7.51 -9.66 -17.88
N GLU A 227 6.24 -9.78 -18.22
CA GLU A 227 5.61 -11.09 -18.41
C GLU A 227 6.39 -11.91 -19.46
N GLY A 228 6.77 -13.16 -19.10
CA GLY A 228 7.56 -14.02 -19.97
C GLY A 228 9.06 -13.75 -19.98
N SER A 229 9.54 -12.73 -19.26
CA SER A 229 10.95 -12.41 -19.20
C SER A 229 11.75 -13.48 -18.45
N PRO A 230 12.97 -13.83 -18.93
CA PRO A 230 13.87 -14.70 -18.15
C PRO A 230 14.15 -14.18 -16.73
N ALA A 231 14.09 -12.87 -16.50
CA ALA A 231 14.27 -12.30 -15.16
C ALA A 231 13.17 -12.72 -14.18
N LEU A 232 12.02 -13.22 -14.68
CA LEU A 232 10.93 -13.78 -13.86
C LEU A 232 10.86 -15.30 -13.94
N THR A 233 11.89 -15.96 -14.54
CA THR A 233 11.89 -17.42 -14.75
C THR A 233 12.93 -18.06 -13.81
N PHE A 234 12.61 -18.08 -12.51
CA PHE A 234 13.41 -18.76 -11.48
C PHE A 234 12.48 -19.19 -10.35
N ALA A 235 12.96 -20.09 -9.52
CA ALA A 235 12.17 -20.60 -8.39
C ALA A 235 13.14 -21.06 -7.28
N PRO A 236 12.72 -21.15 -6.01
CA PRO A 236 13.61 -21.58 -4.93
C PRO A 236 13.83 -23.08 -5.00
N LEU A 237 15.09 -23.50 -5.08
CA LEU A 237 15.48 -24.91 -5.09
C LEU A 237 16.17 -25.30 -3.78
N PRO A 238 16.07 -26.58 -3.39
CA PRO A 238 16.75 -27.07 -2.19
C PRO A 238 18.26 -26.85 -2.23
N GLU A 239 18.89 -26.87 -1.06
CA GLU A 239 20.34 -26.78 -0.94
C GLU A 239 20.99 -27.89 -1.76
N GLY A 240 22.14 -27.59 -2.37
CA GLY A 240 22.84 -28.56 -3.21
C GLY A 240 23.86 -27.88 -4.12
N ALA A 241 24.60 -28.70 -4.87
CA ALA A 241 25.63 -28.21 -5.79
C ALA A 241 25.03 -27.34 -6.92
N SER A 242 25.81 -26.36 -7.37
CA SER A 242 25.43 -25.47 -8.48
C SER A 242 26.59 -25.32 -9.49
N PRO A 243 26.94 -26.40 -10.18
CA PRO A 243 28.06 -26.37 -11.15
C PRO A 243 27.73 -25.45 -12.35
N ARG A 244 28.78 -25.10 -13.08
CA ARG A 244 28.61 -24.24 -14.27
C ARG A 244 27.67 -24.92 -15.28
N GLY A 245 26.68 -24.16 -15.75
CA GLY A 245 25.67 -24.66 -16.70
C GLY A 245 24.52 -25.41 -16.07
N SER A 246 24.46 -25.49 -14.73
CA SER A 246 23.33 -26.14 -14.05
C SER A 246 22.12 -25.21 -13.94
N LEU A 247 20.95 -25.81 -13.76
CA LEU A 247 19.69 -25.11 -13.58
C LEU A 247 19.74 -24.21 -12.36
N LYS A 248 20.26 -24.70 -11.22
CA LYS A 248 20.36 -23.91 -9.97
C LYS A 248 21.25 -22.69 -10.16
N ARG A 249 22.40 -22.83 -10.86
CA ARG A 249 23.29 -21.70 -11.14
C ARG A 249 22.62 -20.65 -12.01
N GLU A 250 21.83 -21.09 -13.00
CA GLU A 250 21.07 -20.17 -13.84
C GLU A 250 19.98 -19.43 -13.02
N PHE A 251 19.28 -20.12 -12.11
CA PHE A 251 18.31 -19.50 -11.22
C PHE A 251 18.99 -18.43 -10.35
N ALA A 252 20.17 -18.71 -9.81
CA ALA A 252 20.92 -17.73 -9.03
C ALA A 252 21.28 -16.50 -9.89
N ARG A 253 21.67 -16.71 -11.14
CA ARG A 253 21.96 -15.61 -12.10
C ARG A 253 20.70 -14.79 -12.39
N ARG A 254 19.55 -15.46 -12.62
CA ARG A 254 18.27 -14.78 -12.90
C ARG A 254 17.79 -14.01 -11.67
N PHE A 255 17.93 -14.56 -10.48
CA PHE A 255 17.63 -13.85 -9.23
C PHE A 255 18.49 -12.58 -9.09
N ALA A 256 19.78 -12.66 -9.42
CA ALA A 256 20.67 -11.50 -9.41
C ALA A 256 20.23 -10.46 -10.45
N ALA A 257 19.83 -10.92 -11.65
CA ALA A 257 19.29 -10.04 -12.71
C ALA A 257 17.98 -9.38 -12.25
N TYR A 258 17.08 -10.14 -11.62
CA TYR A 258 15.85 -9.62 -11.05
C TYR A 258 16.13 -8.45 -10.08
N LYS A 259 17.07 -8.65 -9.15
CA LYS A 259 17.45 -7.61 -8.19
C LYS A 259 18.03 -6.36 -8.88
N SER A 260 18.94 -6.56 -9.83
CA SER A 260 19.67 -5.44 -10.46
C SER A 260 18.87 -4.69 -11.53
N GLN A 261 18.02 -5.39 -12.27
CA GLN A 261 17.32 -4.85 -13.43
C GLN A 261 15.86 -4.51 -13.16
N VAL A 262 15.26 -5.07 -12.10
CA VAL A 262 13.85 -4.87 -11.77
C VAL A 262 13.69 -4.13 -10.43
N VAL A 263 14.22 -4.71 -9.34
CA VAL A 263 13.97 -4.18 -7.99
C VAL A 263 14.73 -2.85 -7.77
N LYS A 264 16.02 -2.80 -8.09
CA LYS A 264 16.83 -1.57 -7.92
C LYS A 264 16.32 -0.36 -8.69
N PRO A 265 15.99 -0.47 -9.98
CA PRO A 265 15.46 0.68 -10.72
C PRO A 265 14.14 1.18 -10.12
N PHE A 266 13.22 0.28 -9.77
CA PHE A 266 11.95 0.65 -9.11
C PHE A 266 12.22 1.46 -7.84
N PHE A 267 13.13 0.96 -6.99
CA PHE A 267 13.49 1.65 -5.74
C PHE A 267 14.00 3.07 -6.01
N ARG A 268 14.96 3.20 -6.93
CA ARG A 268 15.58 4.50 -7.23
C ARG A 268 14.60 5.51 -7.82
N THR A 269 13.76 5.06 -8.72
CA THR A 269 12.87 5.95 -9.48
C THR A 269 11.71 6.44 -8.63
N HIS A 270 11.10 5.53 -7.88
CA HIS A 270 9.82 5.86 -7.20
C HIS A 270 9.98 5.97 -5.68
N PHE A 271 10.52 4.94 -5.04
CA PHE A 271 10.50 4.79 -3.59
C PHE A 271 11.43 5.79 -2.88
N ALA A 272 12.65 5.97 -3.38
CA ALA A 272 13.68 6.82 -2.75
C ALA A 272 13.32 8.30 -2.70
N ARG A 273 12.27 8.72 -3.41
CA ARG A 273 11.85 10.13 -3.49
C ARG A 273 10.66 10.46 -2.58
N LEU A 274 10.13 9.48 -1.86
CA LEU A 274 8.92 9.68 -1.06
C LEU A 274 9.21 10.46 0.23
N ASP A 275 8.30 11.38 0.58
CA ASP A 275 8.30 12.09 1.87
C ASP A 275 7.41 11.41 2.88
N ARG A 276 6.30 10.84 2.41
CA ARG A 276 5.24 10.24 3.20
C ARG A 276 4.87 8.88 2.63
N GLN A 277 4.45 7.97 3.50
CA GLN A 277 4.05 6.62 3.07
C GLN A 277 2.78 6.18 3.80
N VAL A 278 1.85 5.62 3.05
CA VAL A 278 0.71 4.89 3.59
C VAL A 278 0.89 3.42 3.26
N VAL A 279 0.74 2.56 4.25
CA VAL A 279 0.67 1.11 4.11
C VAL A 279 -0.74 0.68 4.51
N LEU A 280 -1.56 0.34 3.53
CA LEU A 280 -2.93 -0.11 3.76
C LEU A 280 -2.91 -1.60 4.08
N VAL A 281 -3.66 -2.00 5.11
CA VAL A 281 -3.61 -3.35 5.67
C VAL A 281 -5.03 -3.86 5.87
N ASP A 282 -5.38 -5.02 5.28
CA ASP A 282 -6.63 -5.69 5.57
C ASP A 282 -6.45 -6.59 6.81
N ALA A 283 -6.36 -5.95 7.98
CA ALA A 283 -6.16 -6.66 9.25
C ALA A 283 -7.34 -7.57 9.59
N LEU A 284 -8.58 -7.14 9.27
CA LEU A 284 -9.78 -7.96 9.49
C LEU A 284 -9.74 -9.23 8.63
N GLY A 285 -9.29 -9.10 7.37
CA GLY A 285 -9.13 -10.25 6.50
C GLY A 285 -8.10 -11.24 7.04
N ALA A 286 -6.97 -10.75 7.57
CA ALA A 286 -5.96 -11.60 8.18
C ALA A 286 -6.47 -12.30 9.43
N ILE A 287 -7.21 -11.59 10.30
CA ILE A 287 -7.82 -12.17 11.51
C ILE A 287 -8.82 -13.26 11.10
N ASN A 288 -9.67 -12.99 10.11
CA ASN A 288 -10.65 -13.96 9.60
C ASN A 288 -9.96 -15.20 9.01
N ALA A 289 -8.81 -15.03 8.35
CA ALA A 289 -8.05 -16.14 7.76
C ALA A 289 -7.30 -16.99 8.81
N GLY A 290 -7.09 -16.44 10.02
CA GLY A 290 -6.56 -17.21 11.15
C GLY A 290 -5.19 -16.75 11.64
N PRO A 291 -4.68 -17.41 12.70
CA PRO A 291 -3.44 -16.99 13.34
C PRO A 291 -2.22 -16.99 12.41
N ARG A 292 -2.13 -17.93 11.48
CA ARG A 292 -1.01 -18.00 10.52
C ARG A 292 -0.97 -16.78 9.59
N ALA A 293 -2.15 -16.30 9.16
CA ALA A 293 -2.23 -15.11 8.31
C ALA A 293 -1.84 -13.85 9.09
N VAL A 294 -2.18 -13.78 10.38
CA VAL A 294 -1.77 -12.66 11.24
C VAL A 294 -0.25 -12.67 11.45
N GLU A 295 0.35 -13.85 11.67
CA GLU A 295 1.82 -13.95 11.81
C GLU A 295 2.54 -13.55 10.51
N ASP A 296 2.02 -14.00 9.38
CA ASP A 296 2.54 -13.60 8.06
C ASP A 296 2.44 -12.09 7.87
N LEU A 297 1.32 -11.48 8.25
CA LEU A 297 1.13 -10.03 8.20
C LEU A 297 2.16 -9.32 9.09
N ARG A 298 2.39 -9.81 10.30
CA ARG A 298 3.37 -9.25 11.23
C ARG A 298 4.79 -9.28 10.63
N GLN A 299 5.17 -10.41 10.04
CA GLN A 299 6.48 -10.56 9.37
C GLN A 299 6.60 -9.65 8.14
N THR A 300 5.50 -9.52 7.40
CA THR A 300 5.43 -8.60 6.24
C THR A 300 5.69 -7.16 6.67
N MET A 301 5.06 -6.72 7.76
CA MET A 301 5.25 -5.36 8.29
C MET A 301 6.68 -5.12 8.77
N GLU A 302 7.29 -6.13 9.39
CA GLU A 302 8.71 -6.08 9.77
C GLU A 302 9.59 -5.89 8.52
N GLY A 303 9.33 -6.65 7.46
CA GLY A 303 10.04 -6.53 6.18
C GLY A 303 9.90 -5.15 5.55
N ILE A 304 8.69 -4.58 5.59
CA ILE A 304 8.41 -3.23 5.10
C ILE A 304 9.25 -2.21 5.88
N LEU A 305 9.24 -2.28 7.20
CA LEU A 305 10.00 -1.33 8.03
C LEU A 305 11.49 -1.46 7.82
N ARG A 306 11.99 -2.68 7.59
CA ARG A 306 13.41 -2.89 7.22
C ARG A 306 13.76 -2.18 5.91
N ALA A 307 12.85 -2.20 4.93
CA ALA A 307 13.05 -1.51 3.65
C ALA A 307 13.14 0.02 3.81
N PHE A 308 12.46 0.58 4.82
CA PHE A 308 12.52 2.00 5.13
C PHE A 308 13.68 2.37 6.07
N ARG A 309 14.41 1.39 6.61
CA ARG A 309 15.50 1.63 7.57
C ARG A 309 16.75 2.17 6.87
N PRO A 310 17.33 3.29 7.34
CA PRO A 310 18.62 3.74 6.83
C PRO A 310 19.73 2.83 7.38
N GLY A 311 20.21 1.89 6.59
CA GLY A 311 21.24 0.93 6.99
C GLY A 311 22.66 1.48 6.90
N ARG A 312 23.53 1.06 7.85
CA ARG A 312 24.93 1.46 7.86
C ARG A 312 25.74 0.87 6.69
N ASN A 313 25.29 -0.26 6.13
CA ASN A 313 26.03 -1.01 5.11
C ASN A 313 25.16 -1.45 3.91
N SER A 314 23.95 -0.96 3.78
CA SER A 314 23.11 -1.34 2.64
C SER A 314 23.33 -0.36 1.48
N PHE A 315 23.27 -0.86 0.28
CA PHE A 315 23.25 -0.07 -0.95
C PHE A 315 22.22 1.08 -0.93
N UNK A 316 21.45 0.82 -0.20
CA UNK A 316 20.45 1.69 -0.02
C UNK A 316 20.78 2.93 0.70
N SER A 317 21.57 2.78 1.57
CA SER A 317 21.97 3.94 2.37
C SER A 317 22.75 5.00 1.57
N SER A 318 23.48 4.59 0.56
CA SER A 318 24.23 5.52 -0.29
C SER A 318 23.37 6.20 -1.36
N ILE A 319 22.16 5.70 -1.57
CA ILE A 319 21.26 6.16 -2.62
C ILE A 319 20.13 7.03 -2.02
N LEU A 320 19.85 6.90 -0.71
CA LEU A 320 18.80 7.62 -0.01
C LEU A 320 19.20 9.08 0.28
N GLY A 321 18.98 9.94 -0.70
CA GLY A 321 19.15 11.38 -0.52
C GLY A 321 18.05 12.02 0.35
N LYS A 322 16.88 11.42 0.40
CA LYS A 322 15.73 11.92 1.16
C LYS A 322 15.10 10.79 1.98
N ARG A 323 14.72 11.06 3.21
CA ARG A 323 14.11 10.08 4.11
C ARG A 323 12.61 10.24 4.14
N VAL A 324 11.87 9.13 4.15
CA VAL A 324 10.45 9.15 4.48
C VAL A 324 10.32 9.67 5.92
N GLU A 325 9.51 10.72 6.09
CA GLU A 325 9.34 11.39 7.39
C GLU A 325 8.22 10.75 8.21
N ARG A 326 7.15 10.29 7.55
CA ARG A 326 5.99 9.70 8.22
C ARG A 326 5.48 8.48 7.47
N ILE A 327 5.14 7.43 8.23
CA ILE A 327 4.56 6.20 7.71
C ILE A 327 3.26 5.92 8.46
N LEU A 328 2.15 5.88 7.72
CA LEU A 328 0.84 5.50 8.28
C LEU A 328 0.57 4.03 7.95
N PHE A 329 0.35 3.22 8.98
CA PHE A 329 -0.19 1.87 8.82
C PHE A 329 -1.70 1.94 9.09
N ALA A 330 -2.48 1.76 8.04
CA ALA A 330 -3.94 1.93 8.12
C ALA A 330 -4.64 0.59 7.97
N ALA A 331 -5.23 0.10 9.07
CA ALA A 331 -6.16 -1.03 9.03
C ALA A 331 -7.42 -0.55 8.31
N THR A 332 -7.68 -1.09 7.13
CA THR A 332 -8.80 -0.66 6.29
C THR A 332 -10.09 -1.41 6.64
N LYS A 333 -11.19 -1.00 6.01
CA LYS A 333 -12.52 -1.62 6.17
C LYS A 333 -13.07 -1.51 7.60
N ALA A 334 -12.73 -0.42 8.32
CA ALA A 334 -13.27 -0.20 9.67
C ALA A 334 -14.82 -0.15 9.66
N ASP A 335 -15.43 0.20 8.52
CA ASP A 335 -16.87 0.19 8.32
C ASP A 335 -17.49 -1.22 8.33
N HIS A 336 -16.66 -2.28 8.28
CA HIS A 336 -17.14 -3.67 8.48
C HIS A 336 -17.38 -3.98 9.96
N LEU A 337 -17.03 -3.06 10.86
CA LEU A 337 -17.25 -3.14 12.30
C LEU A 337 -18.15 -1.98 12.76
N HIS A 338 -18.96 -2.22 13.77
CA HIS A 338 -19.62 -1.14 14.51
C HIS A 338 -18.55 -0.26 15.18
N HIS A 339 -18.80 1.04 15.32
CA HIS A 339 -17.80 1.98 15.85
C HIS A 339 -17.28 1.60 17.24
N SER A 340 -18.08 0.87 18.04
CA SER A 340 -17.67 0.37 19.37
C SER A 340 -16.43 -0.52 19.31
N GLN A 341 -16.11 -1.12 18.13
CA GLN A 341 -14.97 -1.99 17.93
C GLN A 341 -13.79 -1.33 17.20
N HIS A 342 -13.95 -0.10 16.68
CA HIS A 342 -12.87 0.56 15.92
C HIS A 342 -11.61 0.76 16.77
N GLY A 343 -11.77 1.08 18.06
CA GLY A 343 -10.65 1.24 18.99
C GLY A 343 -9.85 -0.05 19.17
N LYS A 344 -10.55 -1.19 19.20
CA LYS A 344 -9.91 -2.51 19.31
C LYS A 344 -9.09 -2.83 18.05
N LEU A 345 -9.65 -2.58 16.88
CA LEU A 345 -8.93 -2.77 15.61
C LEU A 345 -7.68 -1.88 15.54
N ALA A 346 -7.81 -0.62 15.94
CA ALA A 346 -6.68 0.31 15.98
C ALA A 346 -5.60 -0.17 16.97
N ALA A 347 -6.00 -0.69 18.13
CA ALA A 347 -5.07 -1.23 19.13
C ALA A 347 -4.32 -2.47 18.62
N ILE A 348 -5.01 -3.36 17.92
CA ILE A 348 -4.39 -4.53 17.28
C ILE A 348 -3.35 -4.06 16.25
N MET A 349 -3.72 -3.11 15.40
CA MET A 349 -2.81 -2.57 14.39
C MET A 349 -1.59 -1.89 15.03
N GLU A 350 -1.79 -1.12 16.09
CA GLU A 350 -0.70 -0.47 16.84
C GLU A 350 0.26 -1.51 17.44
N ALA A 351 -0.28 -2.60 17.97
CA ALA A 351 0.54 -3.67 18.55
C ALA A 351 1.37 -4.38 17.47
N LEU A 352 0.79 -4.61 16.28
CA LEU A 352 1.50 -5.19 15.14
C LEU A 352 2.65 -4.26 14.69
N VAL A 353 2.38 -2.96 14.57
CA VAL A 353 3.39 -1.96 14.15
C VAL A 353 4.53 -1.88 15.18
N ARG A 354 4.18 -1.85 16.47
CA ARG A 354 5.17 -1.79 17.55
C ARG A 354 6.10 -3.00 17.52
N ASP A 355 5.53 -4.19 17.41
CA ASP A 355 6.30 -5.43 17.33
C ASP A 355 7.22 -5.44 16.10
N ALA A 356 6.71 -5.00 14.96
CA ALA A 356 7.49 -4.92 13.72
C ALA A 356 8.63 -3.90 13.83
N ARG A 357 8.39 -2.75 14.49
CA ARG A 357 9.43 -1.73 14.72
C ARG A 357 10.54 -2.26 15.62
N ASP A 358 10.17 -2.94 16.71
CA ASP A 358 11.15 -3.49 17.66
C ASP A 358 12.02 -4.54 16.98
N ARG A 359 11.43 -5.45 16.21
CA ARG A 359 12.16 -6.49 15.50
C ARG A 359 13.03 -5.96 14.36
N ALA A 360 12.57 -4.93 13.66
CA ALA A 360 13.33 -4.30 12.60
C ALA A 360 14.40 -3.33 13.11
N ASP A 361 14.45 -3.06 14.42
CA ASP A 361 15.31 -2.04 15.02
C ASP A 361 15.12 -0.70 14.29
N PHE A 362 13.85 -0.32 14.09
CA PHE A 362 13.47 0.79 13.22
C PHE A 362 13.61 2.13 13.94
N ALA A 363 14.42 3.01 13.37
CA ALA A 363 14.58 4.38 13.83
C ALA A 363 14.54 5.32 12.63
N GLY A 364 13.81 6.37 12.73
CA GLY A 364 13.73 7.38 11.64
C GLY A 364 12.37 8.00 11.50
N ALA A 365 11.52 7.45 10.64
CA ALA A 365 10.20 8.02 10.37
C ALA A 365 9.27 7.94 11.58
N GLU A 366 8.42 8.95 11.74
CA GLU A 366 7.28 8.86 12.66
C GLU A 366 6.30 7.83 12.11
N THR A 367 5.94 6.82 12.90
CA THR A 367 4.96 5.82 12.50
C THR A 367 3.66 5.98 13.28
N ARG A 368 2.53 5.72 12.64
CA ARG A 368 1.22 5.74 13.28
C ARG A 368 0.36 4.61 12.74
N ALA A 369 -0.47 4.04 13.60
CA ALA A 369 -1.48 3.06 13.23
C ALA A 369 -2.87 3.66 13.37
N MET A 370 -3.76 3.36 12.44
CA MET A 370 -5.16 3.81 12.48
C MET A 370 -6.08 2.73 11.92
N ALA A 371 -7.33 2.71 12.39
CA ALA A 371 -8.42 1.94 11.75
C ALA A 371 -9.25 2.95 10.94
N ILE A 372 -9.34 2.72 9.64
CA ILE A 372 -10.01 3.65 8.71
C ILE A 372 -10.96 2.91 7.76
N ALA A 373 -11.91 3.64 7.20
CA ALA A 373 -12.61 3.24 5.97
C ALA A 373 -12.50 4.41 4.99
N ALA A 374 -11.76 4.20 3.91
CA ALA A 374 -11.57 5.24 2.91
C ALA A 374 -12.89 5.58 2.19
N LEU A 375 -13.75 4.57 2.01
CA LEU A 375 -15.12 4.72 1.54
C LEU A 375 -16.02 3.90 2.45
N ARG A 376 -17.06 4.52 3.00
CA ARG A 376 -18.00 3.83 3.91
C ARG A 376 -19.08 3.12 3.08
N ALA A 377 -19.08 1.79 3.15
CA ALA A 377 -20.01 0.93 2.40
C ALA A 377 -21.18 0.42 3.25
N THR A 378 -21.14 0.64 4.58
CA THR A 378 -22.13 0.10 5.51
C THR A 378 -22.75 1.19 6.36
N VAL A 379 -23.87 0.86 7.00
CA VAL A 379 -24.47 1.66 8.06
C VAL A 379 -24.52 0.85 9.35
N GLU A 380 -24.37 1.54 10.47
CA GLU A 380 -24.43 0.90 11.79
C GLU A 380 -25.87 0.77 12.26
N GLU A 381 -26.16 -0.31 12.96
CA GLU A 381 -27.45 -0.51 13.62
C GLU A 381 -27.28 -1.40 14.85
N THR A 382 -28.18 -1.27 15.81
CA THR A 382 -28.25 -2.15 16.97
C THR A 382 -29.58 -2.87 16.90
N ARG A 383 -29.53 -4.22 16.94
CA ARG A 383 -30.73 -5.06 16.85
C ARG A 383 -30.80 -6.06 17.99
N GLU A 384 -32.01 -6.39 18.36
CA GLU A 384 -32.25 -7.52 19.27
C GLU A 384 -32.02 -8.84 18.53
N HIS A 385 -31.15 -9.67 19.08
CA HIS A 385 -30.86 -11.01 18.54
C HIS A 385 -30.73 -11.97 19.73
N GLU A 386 -31.55 -13.01 19.74
CA GLU A 386 -31.58 -14.01 20.82
C GLU A 386 -31.74 -13.40 22.22
N GLY A 387 -32.53 -12.32 22.35
CA GLY A 387 -32.81 -11.67 23.63
C GLY A 387 -31.75 -10.70 24.10
N ALA A 388 -30.74 -10.40 23.30
CA ALA A 388 -29.70 -9.43 23.60
C ALA A 388 -29.64 -8.35 22.51
N MET A 389 -29.28 -7.12 22.88
CA MET A 389 -29.02 -6.06 21.91
C MET A 389 -27.60 -6.25 21.35
N VAL A 390 -27.50 -6.39 20.04
CA VAL A 390 -26.23 -6.65 19.35
C VAL A 390 -25.94 -5.52 18.37
N ASP A 391 -24.74 -4.97 18.46
CA ASP A 391 -24.23 -3.97 17.54
C ASP A 391 -23.80 -4.63 16.23
N MET A 392 -24.34 -4.14 15.12
CA MET A 392 -24.16 -4.72 13.78
C MET A 392 -23.82 -3.65 12.76
N VAL A 393 -23.32 -4.08 11.62
CA VAL A 393 -23.24 -3.25 10.41
C VAL A 393 -24.09 -3.88 9.32
N ARG A 394 -24.76 -3.05 8.51
CA ARG A 394 -25.61 -3.50 7.41
C ARG A 394 -25.11 -2.91 6.10
N GLY A 395 -25.03 -3.75 5.10
CA GLY A 395 -24.61 -3.35 3.76
C GLY A 395 -25.10 -4.33 2.70
N THR A 396 -24.78 -4.05 1.46
CA THR A 396 -25.08 -4.93 0.32
C THR A 396 -23.93 -5.94 0.19
N LEU A 397 -24.26 -7.22 0.25
CA LEU A 397 -23.26 -8.28 0.05
C LEU A 397 -22.75 -8.28 -1.40
N LEU A 398 -21.45 -8.35 -1.57
CA LEU A 398 -20.82 -8.31 -2.89
C LEU A 398 -21.21 -9.52 -3.75
N ASP A 399 -21.30 -10.69 -3.15
CA ASP A 399 -21.49 -11.95 -3.88
C ASP A 399 -22.95 -12.18 -4.29
N SER A 400 -23.93 -11.71 -3.50
CA SER A 400 -25.35 -11.97 -3.73
C SER A 400 -26.17 -10.74 -4.10
N GLY A 401 -25.63 -9.53 -3.87
CA GLY A 401 -26.36 -8.28 -4.04
C GLY A 401 -27.47 -8.04 -3.02
N LYS A 402 -27.58 -8.90 -2.00
CA LYS A 402 -28.62 -8.78 -0.97
C LYS A 402 -28.16 -7.92 0.20
N GLN A 403 -29.10 -7.23 0.84
CA GLN A 403 -28.83 -6.52 2.08
C GLN A 403 -28.67 -7.53 3.22
N ALA A 404 -27.65 -7.36 4.02
CA ALA A 404 -27.40 -8.18 5.20
C ALA A 404 -26.88 -7.33 6.37
N ALA A 405 -27.32 -7.66 7.56
CA ALA A 405 -26.75 -7.13 8.80
C ALA A 405 -25.80 -8.19 9.37
N LEU A 406 -24.64 -7.76 9.81
CA LEU A 406 -23.58 -8.66 10.31
C LEU A 406 -23.02 -8.13 11.61
N HIS A 407 -22.86 -9.07 12.58
CA HIS A 407 -21.96 -8.91 13.71
C HIS A 407 -20.75 -9.80 13.45
N PRO A 408 -19.58 -9.24 13.15
CA PRO A 408 -18.44 -10.07 12.69
C PRO A 408 -17.70 -10.79 13.80
N GLY A 409 -18.22 -10.79 15.02
CA GLY A 409 -17.55 -11.29 16.22
C GLY A 409 -16.95 -10.13 17.01
N GLU A 410 -16.58 -10.39 18.25
CA GLU A 410 -16.03 -9.36 19.14
C GLU A 410 -14.50 -9.41 19.10
N LEU A 411 -13.88 -8.33 18.63
CA LEU A 411 -12.42 -8.21 18.70
C LEU A 411 -11.98 -8.13 20.17
N PRO A 412 -10.88 -8.78 20.54
CA PRO A 412 -10.42 -8.73 21.94
C PRO A 412 -9.95 -7.32 22.31
N SER A 413 -10.17 -6.96 23.58
CA SER A 413 -9.69 -5.68 24.11
C SER A 413 -8.17 -5.65 24.28
N ASP A 414 -7.56 -6.82 24.53
CA ASP A 414 -6.09 -6.94 24.60
C ASP A 414 -5.58 -7.55 23.28
N PRO A 415 -4.78 -6.81 22.50
CA PRO A 415 -4.19 -7.34 21.24
C PRO A 415 -3.41 -8.64 21.42
N LYS A 416 -2.90 -8.95 22.60
CA LYS A 416 -2.18 -10.21 22.86
C LYS A 416 -3.02 -11.43 22.54
N ALA A 417 -4.35 -11.36 22.67
CA ALA A 417 -5.24 -12.46 22.33
C ALA A 417 -5.21 -12.82 20.84
N ILE A 418 -4.80 -11.87 19.99
CA ILE A 418 -4.58 -12.11 18.56
C ILE A 418 -3.11 -12.47 18.29
N LEU A 419 -2.17 -11.72 18.88
CA LEU A 419 -0.74 -11.85 18.56
C LEU A 419 -0.08 -13.09 19.16
N ALA A 420 -0.48 -13.53 20.35
CA ALA A 420 0.16 -14.68 20.98
C ALA A 420 -0.15 -16.01 20.25
N PRO A 421 -1.40 -16.33 19.89
CA PRO A 421 -1.67 -17.50 19.04
C PRO A 421 -0.96 -17.44 17.70
N ALA A 422 -0.89 -16.26 17.09
CA ALA A 422 -0.20 -16.06 15.81
C ALA A 422 1.29 -16.43 15.93
N ARG A 423 1.96 -15.88 16.94
CA ARG A 423 3.40 -16.15 17.20
C ARG A 423 3.65 -17.63 17.54
N ALA A 424 2.70 -18.29 18.20
CA ALA A 424 2.79 -19.70 18.56
C ALA A 424 2.54 -20.63 17.37
N GLY A 425 2.16 -20.09 16.20
CA GLY A 425 1.91 -20.88 14.99
C GLY A 425 0.64 -21.71 15.04
N GLN A 426 -0.34 -21.28 15.85
CA GLN A 426 -1.61 -22.00 15.96
C GLN A 426 -2.35 -22.03 14.63
N GLY A 427 -3.06 -23.12 14.35
CA GLY A 427 -3.82 -23.31 13.12
C GLY A 427 -5.17 -22.59 13.13
N ALA A 428 -5.75 -22.38 14.32
CA ALA A 428 -7.07 -21.76 14.49
C ALA A 428 -7.13 -20.97 15.80
N TRP A 429 -8.10 -20.07 15.90
CA TRP A 429 -8.36 -19.33 17.14
C TRP A 429 -8.94 -20.27 18.19
N LEU A 430 -8.50 -20.12 19.42
CA LEU A 430 -9.02 -20.93 20.54
C LEU A 430 -10.41 -20.46 20.98
N ASP A 431 -10.64 -19.16 20.96
CA ASP A 431 -11.90 -18.53 21.38
C ASP A 431 -12.29 -17.47 20.34
N GLY A 432 -13.51 -17.61 19.82
CA GLY A 432 -14.12 -16.62 18.93
C GLY A 432 -14.06 -16.97 17.45
N ASP A 433 -15.19 -16.84 16.81
CA ASP A 433 -15.32 -16.91 15.36
C ASP A 433 -15.34 -15.49 14.81
N PHE A 434 -14.33 -15.14 14.04
CA PHE A 434 -14.30 -13.85 13.33
C PHE A 434 -14.79 -14.10 11.91
N THR A 435 -15.94 -13.51 11.58
CA THR A 435 -16.54 -13.68 10.25
C THR A 435 -16.49 -12.38 9.48
N ALA A 436 -15.73 -12.35 8.41
CA ALA A 436 -15.69 -11.22 7.50
C ALA A 436 -16.65 -11.45 6.34
N MET A 437 -17.45 -10.45 6.02
CA MET A 437 -18.26 -10.42 4.80
C MET A 437 -17.69 -9.41 3.82
N ARG A 438 -17.95 -9.63 2.54
CA ARG A 438 -17.54 -8.71 1.49
C ARG A 438 -18.75 -7.87 1.09
N PHE A 439 -18.63 -6.56 1.32
CA PHE A 439 -19.70 -5.60 0.96
C PHE A 439 -19.37 -4.93 -0.37
N ALA A 440 -20.41 -4.71 -1.17
CA ALA A 440 -20.38 -3.86 -2.35
C ALA A 440 -20.36 -2.38 -1.91
N PRO A 441 -19.86 -1.46 -2.74
CA PRO A 441 -19.98 -0.03 -2.41
C PRO A 441 -21.46 0.36 -2.27
N ALA A 442 -21.74 1.26 -1.34
CA ALA A 442 -23.09 1.79 -1.14
C ALA A 442 -23.43 2.81 -2.24
N VAL A 443 -24.70 2.91 -2.62
CA VAL A 443 -25.18 4.03 -3.44
C VAL A 443 -25.11 5.29 -2.59
N ILE A 444 -24.40 6.31 -3.07
CA ILE A 444 -24.11 7.54 -2.33
C ILE A 444 -24.79 8.72 -3.02
N ASP A 445 -25.55 9.50 -2.25
CA ASP A 445 -26.10 10.78 -2.71
C ASP A 445 -25.19 11.90 -2.19
N LEU A 446 -24.28 12.37 -3.04
CA LEU A 446 -23.31 13.42 -2.68
C LEU A 446 -23.92 14.81 -2.88
N LYS A 447 -23.82 15.64 -1.85
CA LYS A 447 -24.18 17.05 -1.95
C LYS A 447 -22.99 17.85 -2.52
N PRO A 448 -23.24 19.04 -3.07
CA PRO A 448 -22.14 19.91 -3.51
C PRO A 448 -21.14 20.15 -2.38
N GLN A 449 -19.86 20.10 -2.69
CA GLN A 449 -18.72 20.28 -1.78
C GLN A 449 -18.51 19.12 -0.78
N GLU A 450 -19.34 18.07 -0.88
CA GLU A 450 -19.20 16.86 -0.06
C GLU A 450 -18.44 15.77 -0.82
N GLY A 451 -17.32 15.34 -0.29
CA GLY A 451 -16.62 14.15 -0.79
C GLY A 451 -17.30 12.86 -0.32
N PRO A 452 -16.85 11.70 -0.82
CA PRO A 452 -17.43 10.41 -0.41
C PRO A 452 -17.32 10.17 1.10
N PRO A 453 -18.34 9.53 1.71
CA PRO A 453 -18.33 9.27 3.15
C PRO A 453 -17.21 8.31 3.55
N HIS A 454 -16.55 8.59 4.67
CA HIS A 454 -15.40 7.84 5.14
C HIS A 454 -15.39 7.70 6.66
N ILE A 455 -14.45 6.93 7.17
CA ILE A 455 -14.15 6.83 8.60
C ILE A 455 -12.67 7.17 8.78
N ARG A 456 -12.36 8.27 9.46
CA ARG A 456 -11.02 8.75 9.84
C ARG A 456 -10.03 8.97 8.67
N LEU A 457 -10.52 9.12 7.45
CA LEU A 457 -9.66 9.50 6.31
C LEU A 457 -9.09 10.92 6.54
N ASP A 458 -9.89 11.81 7.15
CA ASP A 458 -9.48 13.16 7.52
C ASP A 458 -8.34 13.14 8.57
N ALA A 459 -8.41 12.26 9.56
CA ALA A 459 -7.33 12.08 10.55
C ALA A 459 -6.07 11.50 9.89
N ALA A 460 -6.22 10.59 8.94
CA ALA A 460 -5.11 10.07 8.14
C ALA A 460 -4.44 11.19 7.33
N ALA A 461 -5.25 12.04 6.69
CA ALA A 461 -4.76 13.20 5.94
C ALA A 461 -4.03 14.20 6.86
N GLU A 462 -4.55 14.45 8.07
CA GLU A 462 -3.88 15.33 9.05
C GLU A 462 -2.51 14.78 9.43
N PHE A 463 -2.42 13.48 9.72
CA PHE A 463 -1.14 12.87 10.05
C PHE A 463 -0.14 12.98 8.88
N LEU A 464 -0.59 12.71 7.67
CA LEU A 464 0.29 12.66 6.50
C LEU A 464 0.66 14.05 5.97
N LEU A 465 -0.26 15.02 6.02
CA LEU A 465 -0.13 16.27 5.28
C LEU A 465 -0.18 17.52 6.18
N GLY A 466 -0.79 17.43 7.36
CA GLY A 466 -1.15 18.59 8.18
C GLY A 466 0.00 19.54 8.49
N ASP A 467 1.19 19.00 8.75
CA ASP A 467 2.38 19.81 9.05
C ASP A 467 2.85 20.64 7.83
N ARG A 468 2.59 20.16 6.62
CA ARG A 468 2.97 20.84 5.37
C ARG A 468 1.90 21.82 4.87
N LEU A 469 0.70 21.76 5.47
CA LEU A 469 -0.42 22.64 5.12
C LEU A 469 -0.58 23.80 6.14
N ARG A 470 0.42 24.04 6.99
CA ARG A 470 0.45 25.14 7.97
C ARG A 470 0.88 26.45 7.35
#